data_d9391cea61dbfb9a42282f5a8c672bbf
#
_entry.id   d9391cea61dbfb9a42282f5a8c672bbf
#
_cell.length_a   1.000
_cell.length_b   1.000
_cell.length_c   1.000
_cell.angle_alpha   90.00
_cell.angle_beta   90.00
_cell.angle_gamma   90.00
#
_symmetry.space_group_name_H-M   'P 1'
#
loop_
_entity.id
_entity.type
_entity.pdbx_description
1 polymer ?
#
loop_
_entity_poly.entity_id
_entity_poly.type
_entity_poly.pdbx_seq_one_letter_code
_entity_poly.pdbx_strand_id
1 'polypeptide(L)'
;SRRQRQMCIRDRYKRNGYEYTTDHLGRLFTAEGNLHLKEHDGRLQIKDSIHDIGKGYEKSTDDRGHAIADRFDGANDLENLIPQDSGLNRNEFKNFENKLAQEVEAGKKVNLKLEMHYPGDSFRPDAITAVTTIDGKQEVKVFLND
;
A
#
# COMPACT_ATOMS: atom_id res chain seq x y z
N SER A 1 11.97 -20.96 17.58
CA SER A 1 12.04 -20.15 16.37
C SER A 1 10.81 -19.28 16.22
N ARG A 2 11.02 -18.08 15.74
CA ARG A 2 9.93 -17.14 15.56
C ARG A 2 9.08 -17.54 14.36
N ARG A 3 7.78 -17.64 14.58
CA ARG A 3 6.83 -17.96 13.51
C ARG A 3 6.63 -16.72 12.62
N GLN A 4 6.77 -16.88 11.31
CA GLN A 4 6.49 -15.80 10.37
C GLN A 4 5.02 -15.42 10.40
N ARG A 5 4.75 -14.13 10.40
CA ARG A 5 3.39 -13.61 10.26
C ARG A 5 2.89 -13.85 8.85
N GLN A 6 1.62 -14.19 8.76
CA GLN A 6 1.00 -14.54 7.49
C GLN A 6 -0.45 -14.10 7.48
N MET A 7 -0.88 -13.48 6.38
CA MET A 7 -2.28 -13.13 6.19
C MET A 7 -3.06 -14.33 5.65
N CYS A 8 -4.35 -14.36 5.92
CA CYS A 8 -5.25 -15.37 5.36
C CYS A 8 -5.38 -15.19 3.85
N ILE A 9 -5.61 -16.29 3.13
CA ILE A 9 -5.83 -16.24 1.68
C ILE A 9 -7.25 -15.74 1.39
N ARG A 10 -7.42 -15.02 0.28
CA ARG A 10 -8.70 -14.49 -0.21
C ARG A 10 -9.55 -13.89 0.89
N ASP A 11 -8.92 -13.05 1.71
CA ASP A 11 -9.58 -12.44 2.85
C ASP A 11 -9.70 -10.93 2.66
N ARG A 12 -10.40 -10.29 3.58
CA ARG A 12 -10.72 -8.87 3.55
C ARG A 12 -10.51 -8.28 4.93
N TYR A 13 -9.73 -7.20 4.98
CA TYR A 13 -9.44 -6.49 6.22
C TYR A 13 -9.94 -5.05 6.11
N LYS A 14 -10.66 -4.59 7.12
CA LYS A 14 -11.14 -3.20 7.17
C LYS A 14 -10.44 -2.48 8.32
N ARG A 15 -9.72 -1.42 7.99
CA ARG A 15 -8.98 -0.61 8.98
C ARG A 15 -9.06 0.86 8.58
N ASN A 16 -9.48 1.70 9.53
CA ASN A 16 -9.47 3.17 9.38
C ASN A 16 -10.22 3.69 8.14
N GLY A 17 -11.27 2.99 7.72
CA GLY A 17 -12.05 3.38 6.55
C GLY A 17 -11.54 2.82 5.23
N TYR A 18 -10.47 2.03 5.25
CA TYR A 18 -9.91 1.38 4.07
C TYR A 18 -10.18 -0.11 4.07
N GLU A 19 -10.27 -0.68 2.89
CA GLU A 19 -10.46 -2.11 2.69
C GLU A 19 -9.25 -2.69 1.97
N TYR A 20 -8.66 -3.73 2.59
CA TYR A 20 -7.49 -4.43 2.06
C TYR A 20 -7.92 -5.87 1.75
N THR A 21 -7.59 -6.36 0.55
CA THR A 21 -7.90 -7.73 0.18
C THR A 21 -6.63 -8.52 -0.10
N THR A 22 -6.69 -9.82 0.15
CA THR A 22 -5.58 -10.73 -0.16
C THR A 22 -5.96 -11.65 -1.32
N ASP A 23 -4.94 -12.18 -2.00
CA ASP A 23 -5.12 -13.13 -3.09
C ASP A 23 -5.05 -14.58 -2.60
N HIS A 24 -4.97 -15.52 -3.55
CA HIS A 24 -4.94 -16.96 -3.27
C HIS A 24 -3.69 -17.45 -2.52
N LEU A 25 -2.65 -16.61 -2.42
CA LEU A 25 -1.44 -16.92 -1.64
C LEU A 25 -1.34 -16.10 -0.35
N GLY A 26 -2.35 -15.28 -0.05
CA GLY A 26 -2.32 -14.41 1.13
C GLY A 26 -1.49 -13.15 0.93
N ARG A 27 -1.16 -12.78 -0.32
CA ARG A 27 -0.46 -11.54 -0.64
C ARG A 27 -1.46 -10.39 -0.69
N LEU A 28 -1.01 -9.18 -0.33
CA LEU A 28 -1.86 -8.00 -0.49
C LEU A 28 -2.21 -7.82 -1.97
N PHE A 29 -3.49 -7.86 -2.30
CA PHE A 29 -3.96 -7.71 -3.67
C PHE A 29 -4.49 -6.32 -3.94
N THR A 30 -5.47 -5.85 -3.17
CA THR A 30 -6.04 -4.50 -3.34
C THR A 30 -6.08 -3.75 -2.02
N ALA A 31 -5.97 -2.43 -2.13
CA ALA A 31 -6.15 -1.51 -1.01
C ALA A 31 -6.96 -0.32 -1.52
N GLU A 32 -8.12 -0.03 -0.92
CA GLU A 32 -8.98 1.04 -1.43
C GLU A 32 -9.78 1.75 -0.35
N GLY A 33 -10.17 2.97 -0.66
CA GLY A 33 -11.08 3.76 0.16
C GLY A 33 -11.03 5.23 -0.19
N ASN A 34 -11.89 5.99 0.46
CA ASN A 34 -11.87 7.45 0.36
C ASN A 34 -10.76 7.97 1.26
N LEU A 35 -9.84 8.74 0.67
CA LEU A 35 -8.69 9.24 1.40
C LEU A 35 -9.09 10.32 2.41
N HIS A 36 -8.51 10.24 3.60
CA HIS A 36 -8.62 11.25 4.64
C HIS A 36 -7.25 11.38 5.30
N LEU A 37 -6.98 12.54 5.89
CA LEU A 37 -5.72 12.76 6.59
C LEU A 37 -5.79 12.11 7.97
N LYS A 38 -4.65 11.62 8.44
CA LYS A 38 -4.60 11.00 9.77
C LYS A 38 -4.84 12.06 10.85
N GLU A 39 -5.52 11.63 11.91
CA GLU A 39 -5.84 12.51 13.04
C GLU A 39 -4.81 12.43 14.18
N HIS A 40 -4.01 11.37 14.22
CA HIS A 40 -2.99 11.20 15.26
C HIS A 40 -1.68 11.87 14.86
N ASP A 41 -0.92 12.34 15.84
CA ASP A 41 0.40 12.91 15.63
C ASP A 41 1.47 11.82 15.49
N GLY A 42 2.51 12.12 14.71
CA GLY A 42 3.65 11.25 14.54
C GLY A 42 3.36 10.01 13.70
N ARG A 43 4.38 9.20 13.49
CA ARG A 43 4.28 7.94 12.73
C ARG A 43 4.19 6.77 13.68
N LEU A 44 3.23 5.88 13.43
CA LEU A 44 3.15 4.62 14.15
C LEU A 44 4.28 3.69 13.66
N GLN A 45 4.83 2.92 14.57
CA GLN A 45 5.92 2.02 14.26
C GLN A 45 5.44 0.82 13.45
N ILE A 46 6.19 0.48 12.38
CA ILE A 46 6.00 -0.76 11.64
C ILE A 46 6.70 -1.88 12.41
N LYS A 47 5.96 -2.88 12.82
CA LYS A 47 6.48 -4.00 13.62
C LYS A 47 7.00 -5.15 12.76
N ASP A 48 6.47 -5.29 11.55
CA ASP A 48 6.86 -6.38 10.65
C ASP A 48 8.18 -6.07 9.96
N SER A 49 9.08 -7.05 9.89
CA SER A 49 10.35 -6.91 9.19
C SER A 49 10.12 -6.99 7.67
N ILE A 50 11.09 -6.50 6.89
CA ILE A 50 11.03 -6.62 5.45
C ILE A 50 10.96 -8.09 5.01
N HIS A 51 11.61 -9.00 5.74
CA HIS A 51 11.56 -10.43 5.45
C HIS A 51 10.17 -11.02 5.73
N ASP A 52 9.52 -10.60 6.83
CA ASP A 52 8.15 -11.03 7.12
C ASP A 52 7.17 -10.56 6.04
N ILE A 53 7.42 -9.40 5.44
CA ILE A 53 6.61 -8.84 4.36
C ILE A 53 6.89 -9.55 3.04
N GLY A 54 8.15 -9.72 2.68
CA GLY A 54 8.57 -10.23 1.37
C GLY A 54 8.77 -11.74 1.29
N LYS A 55 8.86 -12.41 2.44
CA LYS A 55 8.99 -13.88 2.52
C LYS A 55 10.14 -14.46 1.69
N GLY A 56 11.24 -13.70 1.56
CA GLY A 56 12.42 -14.12 0.79
C GLY A 56 12.47 -13.54 -0.62
N TYR A 57 11.41 -12.89 -1.09
CA TYR A 57 11.36 -12.26 -2.42
C TYR A 57 11.80 -10.80 -2.40
N GLU A 58 11.93 -10.21 -1.22
CA GLU A 58 12.35 -8.82 -1.08
C GLU A 58 13.79 -8.63 -1.59
N LYS A 59 14.04 -7.45 -2.18
CA LYS A 59 15.40 -7.02 -2.54
C LYS A 59 16.03 -6.28 -1.38
N SER A 60 17.37 -6.31 -1.30
CA SER A 60 18.11 -5.63 -0.24
C SER A 60 17.87 -4.11 -0.21
N THR A 61 17.46 -3.55 -1.34
CA THR A 61 17.17 -2.12 -1.50
C THR A 61 15.70 -1.77 -1.29
N ASP A 62 14.87 -2.74 -0.92
CA ASP A 62 13.44 -2.48 -0.72
C ASP A 62 13.17 -1.80 0.62
N ASP A 63 12.21 -0.88 0.60
CA ASP A 63 11.60 -0.32 1.80
C ASP A 63 10.39 -1.17 2.20
N ARG A 64 9.99 -1.07 3.46
CA ARG A 64 8.70 -1.55 3.93
C ARG A 64 7.65 -0.52 3.50
N GLY A 65 7.12 -0.69 2.29
CA GLY A 65 6.23 0.29 1.69
C GLY A 65 4.79 0.14 2.14
N HIS A 66 4.14 1.26 2.45
CA HIS A 66 2.70 1.30 2.67
C HIS A 66 1.99 1.37 1.31
N ALA A 67 0.96 0.56 1.11
CA ALA A 67 0.08 0.73 -0.04
C ALA A 67 -0.69 2.05 0.12
N ILE A 68 -1.46 2.19 1.21
CA ILE A 68 -2.06 3.48 1.56
C ILE A 68 -1.18 4.14 2.60
N ALA A 69 -0.71 5.34 2.30
CA ALA A 69 0.28 6.06 3.11
C ALA A 69 -0.19 6.31 4.54
N ASP A 70 0.78 6.37 5.45
CA ASP A 70 0.53 6.71 6.85
C ASP A 70 -0.19 8.07 6.98
N ARG A 71 0.16 9.05 6.14
CA ARG A 71 -0.49 10.37 6.17
C ARG A 71 -1.99 10.31 5.91
N PHE A 72 -2.46 9.26 5.23
CA PHE A 72 -3.90 9.03 4.97
C PHE A 72 -4.49 8.03 5.96
N ASP A 73 -3.78 7.76 7.06
CA ASP A 73 -4.19 6.82 8.10
C ASP A 73 -4.22 5.37 7.61
N GLY A 74 -3.35 5.04 6.65
CA GLY A 74 -3.16 3.67 6.20
C GLY A 74 -2.62 2.78 7.32
N ALA A 75 -3.00 1.51 7.31
CA ALA A 75 -2.59 0.56 8.35
C ALA A 75 -1.07 0.36 8.38
N ASN A 76 -0.52 0.07 9.56
CA ASN A 76 0.91 -0.21 9.74
C ASN A 76 1.19 -1.71 9.96
N ASP A 77 0.27 -2.56 9.52
CA ASP A 77 0.35 -4.01 9.60
C ASP A 77 0.47 -4.64 8.22
N LEU A 78 0.67 -5.96 8.18
CA LEU A 78 0.90 -6.73 6.95
C LEU A 78 -0.14 -6.45 5.85
N GLU A 79 -1.39 -6.20 6.21
CA GLU A 79 -2.46 -5.96 5.23
C GLU A 79 -2.23 -4.71 4.36
N ASN A 80 -1.27 -3.86 4.74
CA ASN A 80 -0.96 -2.63 3.99
C ASN A 80 0.51 -2.49 3.63
N LEU A 81 1.31 -3.54 3.80
CA LEU A 81 2.75 -3.47 3.60
C LEU A 81 3.21 -4.34 2.43
N ILE A 82 4.10 -3.80 1.61
CA ILE A 82 4.73 -4.51 0.50
C ILE A 82 6.24 -4.22 0.47
N PRO A 83 7.05 -5.15 -0.06
CA PRO A 83 8.43 -4.82 -0.42
C PRO A 83 8.36 -3.85 -1.61
N GLN A 84 8.85 -2.65 -1.43
CA GLN A 84 8.76 -1.60 -2.43
C GLN A 84 10.13 -1.03 -2.70
N ASP A 85 10.52 -0.95 -3.98
CA ASP A 85 11.77 -0.33 -4.38
C ASP A 85 11.92 1.04 -3.73
N SER A 86 13.05 1.29 -3.09
CA SER A 86 13.27 2.53 -2.34
C SER A 86 13.20 3.76 -3.23
N GLY A 87 13.68 3.66 -4.48
CA GLY A 87 13.58 4.75 -5.45
C GLY A 87 12.14 5.10 -5.76
N LEU A 88 11.32 4.09 -6.01
CA LEU A 88 9.88 4.30 -6.24
C LEU A 88 9.21 4.89 -5.00
N ASN A 89 9.43 4.27 -3.84
CA ASN A 89 8.77 4.67 -2.60
C ASN A 89 9.09 6.10 -2.19
N ARG A 90 10.34 6.52 -2.37
CA ARG A 90 10.83 7.82 -1.90
C ARG A 90 10.67 8.94 -2.91
N ASN A 91 10.41 8.63 -4.17
CA ASN A 91 10.32 9.61 -5.26
C ASN A 91 8.97 9.59 -5.95
N GLU A 92 8.81 8.76 -6.98
CA GLU A 92 7.63 8.78 -7.85
C GLU A 92 6.33 8.52 -7.07
N PHE A 93 6.32 7.49 -6.23
CA PHE A 93 5.14 7.15 -5.45
C PHE A 93 4.84 8.23 -4.41
N LYS A 94 5.88 8.75 -3.75
CA LYS A 94 5.72 9.85 -2.79
C LYS A 94 5.18 11.11 -3.44
N ASN A 95 5.64 11.45 -4.65
CA ASN A 95 5.13 12.61 -5.40
C ASN A 95 3.65 12.44 -5.75
N PHE A 96 3.26 11.22 -6.12
CA PHE A 96 1.87 10.87 -6.36
C PHE A 96 1.02 11.10 -5.09
N GLU A 97 1.50 10.60 -3.95
CA GLU A 97 0.83 10.78 -2.66
C GLU A 97 0.74 12.25 -2.26
N ASN A 98 1.78 13.04 -2.53
CA ASN A 98 1.76 14.48 -2.25
C ASN A 98 0.65 15.19 -3.02
N LYS A 99 0.45 14.84 -4.29
CA LYS A 99 -0.64 15.40 -5.10
C LYS A 99 -2.00 15.03 -4.54
N LEU A 100 -2.18 13.77 -4.15
CA LEU A 100 -3.43 13.31 -3.55
C LEU A 100 -3.71 14.05 -2.25
N ALA A 101 -2.68 14.27 -1.42
CA ALA A 101 -2.83 15.00 -0.17
C ALA A 101 -3.31 16.44 -0.42
N GLN A 102 -2.79 17.11 -1.44
CA GLN A 102 -3.23 18.44 -1.82
C GLN A 102 -4.71 18.48 -2.20
N GLU A 103 -5.18 17.47 -2.93
CA GLU A 103 -6.58 17.36 -3.33
C GLU A 103 -7.49 17.10 -2.12
N VAL A 104 -7.05 16.26 -1.18
CA VAL A 104 -7.78 16.01 0.07
C VAL A 104 -7.85 17.28 0.91
N GLU A 105 -6.74 18.01 1.04
CA GLU A 105 -6.67 19.26 1.78
C GLU A 105 -7.58 20.35 1.17
N ALA A 106 -7.75 20.31 -0.14
CA ALA A 106 -8.64 21.22 -0.85
C ALA A 106 -10.13 20.88 -0.67
N GLY A 107 -10.44 19.84 0.10
CA GLY A 107 -11.82 19.44 0.38
C GLY A 107 -12.47 18.59 -0.68
N LYS A 108 -11.70 18.12 -1.65
CA LYS A 108 -12.23 17.27 -2.71
C LYS A 108 -12.44 15.84 -2.23
N LYS A 109 -13.40 15.15 -2.85
CA LYS A 109 -13.62 13.74 -2.59
C LYS A 109 -12.63 12.91 -3.42
N VAL A 110 -11.68 12.25 -2.75
CA VAL A 110 -10.62 11.48 -3.40
C VAL A 110 -10.75 10.01 -3.02
N ASN A 111 -11.07 9.17 -4.00
CA ASN A 111 -11.07 7.72 -3.81
C ASN A 111 -9.80 7.15 -4.45
N LEU A 112 -9.12 6.26 -3.74
CA LEU A 112 -7.92 5.59 -4.23
C LEU A 112 -8.15 4.09 -4.17
N LYS A 113 -7.85 3.39 -5.28
CA LYS A 113 -7.76 1.93 -5.31
C LYS A 113 -6.41 1.53 -5.88
N LEU A 114 -5.66 0.77 -5.09
CA LEU A 114 -4.38 0.20 -5.51
C LEU A 114 -4.55 -1.28 -5.77
N GLU A 115 -3.94 -1.76 -6.84
CA GLU A 115 -3.91 -3.18 -7.17
C GLU A 115 -2.47 -3.60 -7.39
N MET A 116 -2.05 -4.65 -6.66
CA MET A 116 -0.69 -5.18 -6.72
C MET A 116 -0.59 -6.28 -7.77
N HIS A 117 0.45 -6.25 -8.59
CA HIS A 117 0.73 -7.26 -9.59
C HIS A 117 1.95 -8.05 -9.19
N TYR A 118 1.82 -9.37 -9.09
CA TYR A 118 2.90 -10.25 -8.64
C TYR A 118 3.32 -11.20 -9.74
N PRO A 119 4.64 -11.34 -10.00
CA PRO A 119 5.12 -12.37 -10.91
C PRO A 119 5.11 -13.73 -10.19
N GLY A 120 4.35 -14.69 -10.74
CA GLY A 120 4.27 -16.04 -10.18
C GLY A 120 3.90 -16.08 -8.71
N ASP A 121 4.67 -16.80 -7.91
CA ASP A 121 4.43 -16.97 -6.47
C ASP A 121 5.16 -15.92 -5.61
N SER A 122 5.74 -14.89 -6.21
CA SER A 122 6.51 -13.86 -5.50
C SER A 122 5.64 -13.10 -4.51
N PHE A 123 6.17 -12.83 -3.32
CA PHE A 123 5.56 -11.91 -2.36
C PHE A 123 6.04 -10.48 -2.55
N ARG A 124 6.77 -10.22 -3.64
CA ARG A 124 7.17 -8.87 -4.03
C ARG A 124 6.43 -8.50 -5.32
N PRO A 125 5.58 -7.46 -5.30
CA PRO A 125 4.92 -7.03 -6.53
C PRO A 125 5.94 -6.42 -7.49
N ASP A 126 5.74 -6.58 -8.79
CA ASP A 126 6.56 -5.94 -9.82
C ASP A 126 5.92 -4.65 -10.35
N ALA A 127 4.65 -4.45 -10.07
CA ALA A 127 3.94 -3.23 -10.48
C ALA A 127 2.76 -2.97 -9.54
N ILE A 128 2.38 -1.69 -9.47
CA ILE A 128 1.23 -1.23 -8.71
C ILE A 128 0.36 -0.39 -9.64
N THR A 129 -0.90 -0.76 -9.80
CA THR A 129 -1.86 0.05 -10.56
C THR A 129 -2.65 0.89 -9.58
N ALA A 130 -2.65 2.21 -9.80
CA ALA A 130 -3.39 3.15 -8.97
C ALA A 130 -4.56 3.73 -9.78
N VAL A 131 -5.77 3.54 -9.29
CA VAL A 131 -6.98 4.14 -9.85
C VAL A 131 -7.45 5.20 -8.87
N THR A 132 -7.42 6.46 -9.30
CA THR A 132 -7.88 7.59 -8.48
C THR A 132 -9.17 8.15 -9.07
N THR A 133 -10.12 8.47 -8.21
CA THR A 133 -11.34 9.16 -8.60
C THR A 133 -11.45 10.42 -7.74
N ILE A 134 -11.31 11.59 -8.39
CA ILE A 134 -11.33 12.89 -7.71
C ILE A 134 -12.56 13.65 -8.20
N ASP A 135 -13.52 13.89 -7.30
CA ASP A 135 -14.79 14.54 -7.61
C ASP A 135 -15.48 13.90 -8.84
N GLY A 136 -15.44 12.56 -8.91
CA GLY A 136 -16.04 11.79 -9.98
C GLY A 136 -15.19 11.60 -11.22
N LYS A 137 -14.01 12.22 -11.29
CA LYS A 137 -13.09 12.08 -12.44
C LYS A 137 -12.05 11.02 -12.15
N GLN A 138 -11.96 10.00 -13.00
CA GLN A 138 -11.08 8.85 -12.81
C GLN A 138 -9.80 8.97 -13.61
N GLU A 139 -8.69 8.61 -12.98
CA GLU A 139 -7.37 8.49 -13.62
C GLU A 139 -6.73 7.16 -13.22
N VAL A 140 -5.95 6.58 -14.12
CA VAL A 140 -5.23 5.33 -13.88
C VAL A 140 -3.74 5.57 -14.11
N LYS A 141 -2.92 5.12 -13.16
CA LYS A 141 -1.47 5.21 -13.25
C LYS A 141 -0.84 3.89 -12.83
N VAL A 142 0.19 3.44 -13.55
CA VAL A 142 0.94 2.23 -13.22
C VAL A 142 2.33 2.63 -12.75
N PHE A 143 2.74 2.09 -11.61
CA PHE A 143 4.08 2.26 -11.04
C PHE A 143 4.84 0.96 -11.18
N LEU A 144 6.04 1.02 -11.73
CA LEU A 144 6.91 -0.16 -11.82
C LEU A 144 7.73 -0.27 -10.54
N ASN A 145 7.75 -1.48 -9.97
CA ASN A 145 8.46 -1.76 -8.71
C ASN A 145 9.73 -2.57 -9.03
N ASP A 146 10.63 -1.95 -9.74
CA ASP A 146 11.88 -2.58 -10.21
C ASP A 146 12.89 -2.86 -9.04
#